data_ffbbdf0c01ced47824d81263e3e38518
#
_entry.id   ffbbdf0c01ced47824d81263e3e38518
#
_cell.length_a   1.000
_cell.length_b   1.000
_cell.length_c   1.000
_cell.angle_alpha   90.00
_cell.angle_beta   90.00
_cell.angle_gamma   90.00
#
_symmetry.space_group_name_H-M   'P 1'
#
loop_
_entity.id
_entity.type
_entity.pdbx_description
1 polymer ?
#
loop_
_entity_poly.entity_id
_entity_poly.type
_entity_poly.pdbx_seq_one_letter_code
_entity_poly.pdbx_strand_id
1 'polypeptide(L)'
;MKTKIAQTIISGLVATAVMTGVGLMAPYMGLPKMNPAEMLSGMMGVSLMVGYLMHFMIGIIFAAAYVYLFNPKVHISSKILKGVLFGFTVFVFAQVMMFIIGKMMPMPMPQDNMMLMMLGSLIGHLVYGIVVALIVPAYVVVQSDKYPRTSHA
;
A
#
# COMPACT_ATOMS: atom_id res chain seq x y z
N MET A 1 20.99 0.10 12.25
CA MET A 1 19.80 0.78 11.64
C MET A 1 19.68 0.34 10.19
N LYS A 2 18.54 -0.25 9.79
CA LYS A 2 18.31 -0.57 8.38
C LYS A 2 18.21 0.72 7.59
N THR A 3 18.83 0.79 6.43
CA THR A 3 18.73 1.96 5.53
C THR A 3 17.28 2.18 5.09
N LYS A 4 16.91 3.40 4.73
CA LYS A 4 15.56 3.71 4.20
C LYS A 4 15.22 2.83 2.98
N ILE A 5 16.22 2.52 2.16
CA ILE A 5 16.06 1.64 1.00
C ILE A 5 15.66 0.23 1.44
N ALA A 6 16.36 -0.35 2.43
CA ALA A 6 16.02 -1.67 2.94
C ALA A 6 14.62 -1.69 3.59
N GLN A 7 14.24 -0.63 4.30
CA GLN A 7 12.89 -0.48 4.86
C GLN A 7 11.84 -0.46 3.77
N THR A 8 12.06 0.29 2.69
CA THR A 8 11.17 0.37 1.52
C THR A 8 10.98 -0.99 0.87
N ILE A 9 12.07 -1.68 0.54
CA ILE A 9 12.00 -2.97 -0.16
C ILE A 9 11.30 -4.01 0.72
N ILE A 10 11.74 -4.16 1.97
CA ILE A 10 11.19 -5.18 2.88
C ILE A 10 9.71 -4.90 3.18
N SER A 11 9.35 -3.65 3.52
CA SER A 11 7.96 -3.33 3.82
C SER A 11 7.05 -3.46 2.59
N GLY A 12 7.53 -3.07 1.40
CA GLY A 12 6.80 -3.22 0.16
C GLY A 12 6.55 -4.69 -0.19
N LEU A 13 7.58 -5.54 -0.14
CA LEU A 13 7.45 -6.97 -0.42
C LEU A 13 6.51 -7.66 0.57
N VAL A 14 6.73 -7.46 1.87
CA VAL A 14 5.93 -8.13 2.92
C VAL A 14 4.48 -7.65 2.87
N ALA A 15 4.25 -6.34 2.78
CA ALA A 15 2.89 -5.80 2.75
C ALA A 15 2.12 -6.25 1.50
N THR A 16 2.79 -6.32 0.35
CA THR A 16 2.18 -6.83 -0.89
C THR A 16 1.87 -8.31 -0.78
N ALA A 17 2.76 -9.12 -0.20
CA ALA A 17 2.51 -10.54 0.01
C ALA A 17 1.32 -10.77 0.94
N VAL A 18 1.23 -10.03 2.06
CA VAL A 18 0.10 -10.13 2.99
C VAL A 18 -1.21 -9.69 2.31
N MET A 19 -1.21 -8.56 1.61
CA MET A 19 -2.37 -8.08 0.85
C MET A 19 -2.83 -9.11 -0.18
N THR A 20 -1.91 -9.71 -0.92
CA THR A 20 -2.21 -10.77 -1.91
C THR A 20 -2.83 -11.99 -1.22
N GLY A 21 -2.27 -12.42 -0.08
CA GLY A 21 -2.81 -13.52 0.71
C GLY A 21 -4.26 -13.25 1.16
N VAL A 22 -4.54 -12.05 1.67
CA VAL A 22 -5.90 -11.63 2.04
C VAL A 22 -6.84 -11.67 0.83
N GLY A 23 -6.41 -11.18 -0.33
CA GLY A 23 -7.20 -11.21 -1.57
C GLY A 23 -7.52 -12.63 -2.05
N LEU A 24 -6.56 -13.56 -1.93
CA LEU A 24 -6.77 -14.97 -2.26
C LEU A 24 -7.71 -15.68 -1.27
N MET A 25 -7.76 -15.22 -0.03
CA MET A 25 -8.68 -15.72 0.99
C MET A 25 -10.08 -15.06 0.95
N ALA A 26 -10.27 -14.02 0.15
CA ALA A 26 -11.51 -13.26 0.03
C ALA A 26 -12.77 -14.15 -0.23
N PRO A 27 -12.74 -15.22 -1.06
CA PRO A 27 -13.88 -16.08 -1.26
C PRO A 27 -14.37 -16.79 0.02
N TYR A 28 -13.48 -17.13 0.94
CA TYR A 28 -13.85 -17.74 2.23
C TYR A 28 -14.58 -16.75 3.15
N MET A 29 -14.49 -15.43 2.83
CA MET A 29 -15.17 -14.36 3.55
C MET A 29 -16.44 -13.89 2.84
N GLY A 30 -16.89 -14.60 1.79
CA GLY A 30 -18.05 -14.22 0.98
C GLY A 30 -17.79 -13.05 0.01
N LEU A 31 -16.54 -12.72 -0.24
CA LEU A 31 -16.12 -11.71 -1.21
C LEU A 31 -15.68 -12.38 -2.52
N PRO A 32 -15.76 -11.69 -3.67
CA PRO A 32 -15.22 -12.21 -4.93
C PRO A 32 -13.72 -12.52 -4.81
N LYS A 33 -13.26 -13.51 -5.59
CA LYS A 33 -11.81 -13.77 -5.69
C LYS A 33 -11.10 -12.53 -6.20
N MET A 34 -10.11 -12.07 -5.45
CA MET A 34 -9.35 -10.88 -5.77
C MET A 34 -7.86 -11.22 -5.90
N ASN A 35 -7.38 -11.25 -7.12
CA ASN A 35 -5.96 -11.42 -7.40
C ASN A 35 -5.46 -10.24 -8.24
N PRO A 36 -4.79 -9.24 -7.63
CA PRO A 36 -4.30 -8.08 -8.37
C PRO A 36 -3.32 -8.44 -9.49
N ALA A 37 -2.57 -9.53 -9.34
CA ALA A 37 -1.66 -10.00 -10.38
C ALA A 37 -2.40 -10.56 -11.59
N GLU A 38 -3.49 -11.31 -11.39
CA GLU A 38 -4.38 -11.78 -12.48
C GLU A 38 -4.99 -10.58 -13.22
N MET A 39 -5.44 -9.57 -12.47
CA MET A 39 -6.00 -8.37 -13.05
C MET A 39 -4.98 -7.61 -13.91
N LEU A 40 -3.77 -7.38 -13.38
CA LEU A 40 -2.69 -6.72 -14.13
C LEU A 40 -2.27 -7.52 -15.37
N SER A 41 -2.15 -8.85 -15.25
CA SER A 41 -1.79 -9.71 -16.39
C SER A 41 -2.86 -9.67 -17.48
N GLY A 42 -4.12 -9.72 -17.11
CA GLY A 42 -5.24 -9.63 -18.06
C GLY A 42 -5.32 -8.27 -18.75
N MET A 43 -5.11 -7.17 -18.00
CA MET A 43 -5.10 -5.82 -18.57
C MET A 43 -3.98 -5.60 -19.58
N MET A 44 -2.79 -6.11 -19.29
CA MET A 44 -1.60 -5.87 -20.09
C MET A 44 -1.36 -6.96 -21.16
N GLY A 45 -2.18 -8.02 -21.17
CA GLY A 45 -2.00 -9.15 -22.07
C GLY A 45 -0.69 -9.92 -21.85
N VAL A 46 -0.21 -9.96 -20.60
CA VAL A 46 1.06 -10.60 -20.23
C VAL A 46 0.82 -11.85 -19.37
N SER A 47 1.87 -12.65 -19.17
CA SER A 47 1.76 -13.84 -18.33
C SER A 47 1.46 -13.48 -16.87
N LEU A 48 0.83 -14.40 -16.12
CA LEU A 48 0.52 -14.23 -14.70
C LEU A 48 1.79 -13.95 -13.86
N MET A 49 2.93 -14.55 -14.22
CA MET A 49 4.20 -14.29 -13.53
C MET A 49 4.61 -12.82 -13.68
N VAL A 50 4.46 -12.24 -14.86
CA VAL A 50 4.72 -10.81 -15.10
C VAL A 50 3.72 -9.96 -14.32
N GLY A 51 2.45 -10.38 -14.24
CA GLY A 51 1.44 -9.72 -13.40
C GLY A 51 1.85 -9.66 -11.91
N TYR A 52 2.36 -10.76 -11.37
CA TYR A 52 2.91 -10.77 -9.99
C TYR A 52 4.11 -9.85 -9.85
N LEU A 53 5.06 -9.88 -10.78
CA LEU A 53 6.23 -8.99 -10.76
C LEU A 53 5.78 -7.51 -10.73
N MET A 54 4.85 -7.15 -11.60
CA MET A 54 4.28 -5.78 -11.64
C MET A 54 3.59 -5.42 -10.32
N HIS A 55 2.79 -6.31 -9.75
CA HIS A 55 2.10 -6.07 -8.49
C HIS A 55 3.08 -5.82 -7.34
N PHE A 56 4.13 -6.63 -7.22
CA PHE A 56 5.17 -6.44 -6.21
C PHE A 56 5.99 -5.16 -6.45
N MET A 57 6.29 -4.81 -7.69
CA MET A 57 6.96 -3.54 -8.02
C MET A 57 6.10 -2.34 -7.59
N ILE A 58 4.81 -2.35 -7.90
CA ILE A 58 3.86 -1.31 -7.48
C ILE A 58 3.85 -1.20 -5.95
N GLY A 59 3.82 -2.33 -5.24
CA GLY A 59 3.90 -2.34 -3.79
C GLY A 59 5.17 -1.70 -3.23
N ILE A 60 6.34 -1.96 -3.84
CA ILE A 60 7.59 -1.31 -3.45
C ILE A 60 7.54 0.20 -3.71
N ILE A 61 6.95 0.65 -4.83
CA ILE A 61 6.78 2.08 -5.15
C ILE A 61 5.90 2.78 -4.09
N PHE A 62 4.77 2.18 -3.70
CA PHE A 62 3.95 2.73 -2.63
C PHE A 62 4.65 2.70 -1.27
N ALA A 63 5.43 1.67 -0.95
CA ALA A 63 6.25 1.65 0.25
C ALA A 63 7.31 2.77 0.23
N ALA A 64 7.89 3.10 -0.93
CA ALA A 64 8.76 4.27 -1.08
C ALA A 64 7.99 5.56 -0.80
N ALA A 65 6.80 5.72 -1.35
CA ALA A 65 5.94 6.88 -1.08
C ALA A 65 5.63 6.99 0.43
N TYR A 66 5.39 5.86 1.11
CA TYR A 66 5.22 5.87 2.56
C TYR A 66 6.48 6.34 3.29
N VAL A 67 7.64 5.73 3.00
CA VAL A 67 8.90 5.98 3.73
C VAL A 67 9.41 7.41 3.50
N TYR A 68 9.32 7.91 2.26
CA TYR A 68 9.95 9.18 1.89
C TYR A 68 9.01 10.38 1.92
N LEU A 69 7.69 10.17 1.72
CA LEU A 69 6.74 11.27 1.60
C LEU A 69 5.74 11.29 2.76
N PHE A 70 5.09 10.16 3.06
CA PHE A 70 3.98 10.10 3.99
C PHE A 70 4.47 10.07 5.45
N ASN A 71 5.38 9.16 5.79
CA ASN A 71 5.87 8.98 7.15
C ASN A 71 6.52 10.23 7.76
N PRO A 72 7.33 11.04 7.03
CA PRO A 72 7.90 12.27 7.55
C PRO A 72 6.90 13.41 7.74
N LYS A 73 5.84 13.45 6.92
CA LYS A 73 4.88 14.57 6.92
C LYS A 73 3.69 14.35 7.86
N VAL A 74 3.29 13.10 8.05
CA VAL A 74 2.11 12.75 8.85
C VAL A 74 2.55 12.33 10.25
N HIS A 75 2.30 13.21 11.23
CA HIS A 75 2.71 13.03 12.63
C HIS A 75 1.58 12.43 13.46
N ILE A 76 1.25 11.16 13.23
CA ILE A 76 0.27 10.39 14.00
C ILE A 76 1.02 9.38 14.87
N SER A 77 0.77 9.41 16.18
CA SER A 77 1.44 8.53 17.14
C SER A 77 1.07 7.06 16.96
N SER A 78 -0.18 6.77 16.60
CA SER A 78 -0.64 5.41 16.34
C SER A 78 -0.18 4.93 14.96
N LYS A 79 0.68 3.91 14.93
CA LYS A 79 1.12 3.27 13.68
C LYS A 79 -0.04 2.67 12.89
N ILE A 80 -1.01 2.07 13.60
CA ILE A 80 -2.18 1.45 12.95
C ILE A 80 -3.00 2.53 12.26
N LEU A 81 -3.35 3.62 12.96
CA LEU A 81 -4.13 4.71 12.36
C LEU A 81 -3.40 5.36 11.19
N LYS A 82 -2.07 5.54 11.31
CA LYS A 82 -1.22 6.04 10.24
C LYS A 82 -1.22 5.11 9.02
N GLY A 83 -1.17 3.79 9.26
CA GLY A 83 -1.27 2.76 8.23
C GLY A 83 -2.63 2.72 7.55
N VAL A 84 -3.72 2.85 8.32
CA VAL A 84 -5.10 2.94 7.79
C VAL A 84 -5.25 4.14 6.85
N LEU A 85 -4.79 5.32 7.28
CA LEU A 85 -4.83 6.53 6.46
C LEU A 85 -4.01 6.39 5.18
N PHE A 86 -2.82 5.81 5.28
CA PHE A 86 -2.00 5.56 4.10
C PHE A 86 -2.65 4.54 3.17
N GLY A 87 -3.14 3.41 3.70
CA GLY A 87 -3.82 2.38 2.91
C GLY A 87 -5.06 2.91 2.22
N PHE A 88 -5.84 3.77 2.88
CA PHE A 88 -6.97 4.47 2.26
C PHE A 88 -6.53 5.40 1.12
N THR A 89 -5.44 6.15 1.32
CA THR A 89 -4.88 7.01 0.27
C THR A 89 -4.44 6.19 -0.95
N VAL A 90 -3.77 5.05 -0.73
CA VAL A 90 -3.37 4.13 -1.81
C VAL A 90 -4.60 3.54 -2.52
N PHE A 91 -5.64 3.17 -1.76
CA PHE A 91 -6.91 2.69 -2.32
C PHE A 91 -7.53 3.73 -3.27
N VAL A 92 -7.68 4.98 -2.81
CA VAL A 92 -8.24 6.05 -3.64
C VAL A 92 -7.41 6.26 -4.90
N PHE A 93 -6.08 6.28 -4.76
CA PHE A 93 -5.19 6.40 -5.91
C PHE A 93 -5.37 5.23 -6.90
N ALA A 94 -5.47 4.00 -6.39
CA ALA A 94 -5.68 2.83 -7.21
C ALA A 94 -7.03 2.91 -7.97
N GLN A 95 -8.11 3.35 -7.33
CA GLN A 95 -9.42 3.53 -7.99
C GLN A 95 -9.36 4.58 -9.11
N VAL A 96 -8.69 5.71 -8.86
CA VAL A 96 -8.49 6.75 -9.87
C VAL A 96 -7.68 6.21 -11.06
N MET A 97 -6.59 5.48 -10.80
CA MET A 97 -5.78 4.88 -11.86
C MET A 97 -6.57 3.85 -12.66
N MET A 98 -7.34 2.98 -11.98
CA MET A 98 -8.21 2.01 -12.65
C MET A 98 -9.28 2.66 -13.51
N PHE A 99 -9.87 3.76 -13.05
CA PHE A 99 -10.83 4.54 -13.84
C PHE A 99 -10.18 5.11 -15.12
N ILE A 100 -8.99 5.71 -15.00
CA ILE A 100 -8.25 6.28 -16.13
C ILE A 100 -7.88 5.18 -17.13
N ILE A 101 -7.31 4.06 -16.67
CA ILE A 101 -6.91 2.95 -17.54
C ILE A 101 -8.12 2.32 -18.21
N GLY A 102 -9.23 2.14 -17.48
CA GLY A 102 -10.48 1.60 -18.04
C GLY A 102 -11.11 2.48 -19.11
N LYS A 103 -10.80 3.80 -19.13
CA LYS A 103 -11.20 4.70 -20.22
C LYS A 103 -10.29 4.59 -21.45
N MET A 104 -9.03 4.20 -21.24
CA MET A 104 -8.04 4.10 -22.34
C MET A 104 -8.02 2.70 -22.99
N MET A 105 -8.38 1.68 -22.23
CA MET A 105 -8.38 0.29 -22.70
C MET A 105 -9.75 -0.35 -22.44
N PRO A 106 -10.35 -1.04 -23.42
CA PRO A 106 -11.54 -1.83 -23.19
C PRO A 106 -11.20 -2.98 -22.25
N MET A 107 -11.60 -2.84 -21.00
CA MET A 107 -11.41 -3.90 -19.99
C MET A 107 -12.67 -4.77 -19.93
N PRO A 108 -12.52 -6.10 -19.88
CA PRO A 108 -13.65 -6.95 -19.57
C PRO A 108 -14.18 -6.55 -18.18
N MET A 109 -15.42 -6.08 -18.12
CA MET A 109 -16.06 -5.75 -16.86
C MET A 109 -16.22 -7.04 -16.04
N PRO A 110 -15.80 -7.05 -14.79
CA PRO A 110 -16.06 -8.20 -13.92
C PRO A 110 -17.56 -8.49 -13.87
N GLN A 111 -17.92 -9.77 -13.99
CA GLN A 111 -19.32 -10.22 -13.87
C GLN A 111 -19.79 -10.20 -12.41
N ASP A 112 -18.87 -10.07 -11.46
CA ASP A 112 -19.12 -10.07 -10.03
C ASP A 112 -19.69 -8.73 -9.57
N ASN A 113 -20.28 -8.73 -8.37
CA ASN A 113 -20.81 -7.53 -7.73
C ASN A 113 -19.69 -6.50 -7.52
N MET A 114 -19.72 -5.41 -8.26
CA MET A 114 -18.71 -4.34 -8.23
C MET A 114 -18.52 -3.76 -6.82
N MET A 115 -19.61 -3.64 -6.04
CA MET A 115 -19.55 -3.14 -4.67
C MET A 115 -18.73 -4.06 -3.77
N LEU A 116 -18.91 -5.38 -3.87
CA LEU A 116 -18.12 -6.37 -3.12
C LEU A 116 -16.64 -6.37 -3.55
N MET A 117 -16.38 -6.16 -4.84
CA MET A 117 -15.00 -6.01 -5.33
C MET A 117 -14.33 -4.75 -4.79
N MET A 118 -15.04 -3.63 -4.74
CA MET A 118 -14.53 -2.39 -4.14
C MET A 118 -14.25 -2.56 -2.64
N LEU A 119 -15.15 -3.24 -1.92
CA LEU A 119 -14.98 -3.52 -0.49
C LEU A 119 -13.74 -4.40 -0.25
N GLY A 120 -13.57 -5.47 -1.00
CA GLY A 120 -12.39 -6.33 -0.90
C GLY A 120 -11.11 -5.60 -1.25
N SER A 121 -11.13 -4.75 -2.29
CA SER A 121 -10.02 -3.88 -2.64
C SER A 121 -9.66 -2.92 -1.51
N LEU A 122 -10.66 -2.29 -0.88
CA LEU A 122 -10.46 -1.40 0.26
C LEU A 122 -9.78 -2.15 1.41
N ILE A 123 -10.29 -3.32 1.78
CA ILE A 123 -9.72 -4.16 2.86
C ILE A 123 -8.25 -4.48 2.54
N GLY A 124 -7.97 -4.93 1.32
CA GLY A 124 -6.60 -5.26 0.90
C GLY A 124 -5.64 -4.07 1.04
N HIS A 125 -6.05 -2.89 0.58
CA HIS A 125 -5.20 -1.69 0.68
C HIS A 125 -5.03 -1.19 2.12
N LEU A 126 -6.06 -1.30 2.96
CA LEU A 126 -5.94 -0.99 4.39
C LEU A 126 -4.94 -1.93 5.08
N VAL A 127 -5.03 -3.23 4.82
CA VAL A 127 -4.06 -4.22 5.32
C VAL A 127 -2.64 -3.89 4.84
N TYR A 128 -2.48 -3.60 3.54
CA TYR A 128 -1.20 -3.17 3.00
C TYR A 128 -0.61 -1.98 3.76
N GLY A 129 -1.40 -0.91 3.93
CA GLY A 129 -0.95 0.30 4.62
C GLY A 129 -0.58 0.05 6.08
N ILE A 130 -1.37 -0.76 6.80
CA ILE A 130 -1.08 -1.14 8.19
C ILE A 130 0.24 -1.90 8.27
N VAL A 131 0.46 -2.90 7.40
CA VAL A 131 1.69 -3.71 7.41
C VAL A 131 2.91 -2.84 7.12
N VAL A 132 2.85 -1.94 6.12
CA VAL A 132 3.93 -0.99 5.85
C VAL A 132 4.23 -0.13 7.08
N ALA A 133 3.21 0.43 7.73
CA ALA A 133 3.37 1.30 8.89
C ALA A 133 3.93 0.56 10.13
N LEU A 134 3.63 -0.73 10.29
CA LEU A 134 4.17 -1.55 11.37
C LEU A 134 5.65 -1.86 11.17
N ILE A 135 6.07 -2.14 9.94
CA ILE A 135 7.45 -2.50 9.59
C ILE A 135 8.37 -1.28 9.60
N VAL A 136 7.87 -0.14 9.10
CA VAL A 136 8.65 1.09 9.02
C VAL A 136 8.68 1.78 10.39
N PRO A 137 9.88 2.11 10.93
CA PRO A 137 9.98 2.88 12.17
C PRO A 137 9.26 4.22 12.07
N ALA A 138 8.67 4.66 13.20
CA ALA A 138 8.09 6.01 13.27
C ALA A 138 9.20 7.05 13.00
N TYR A 139 8.83 8.10 12.26
CA TYR A 139 9.74 9.22 12.04
C TYR A 139 9.83 10.02 13.36
N VAL A 140 10.96 9.94 14.02
CA VAL A 140 11.25 10.74 15.21
C VAL A 140 11.85 12.07 14.74
N VAL A 141 11.12 13.16 14.93
CA VAL A 141 11.70 14.51 14.83
C VAL A 141 12.60 14.68 16.03
N VAL A 142 13.91 14.55 15.86
CA VAL A 142 14.86 14.98 16.86
C VAL A 142 14.75 16.51 16.91
N GLN A 143 14.03 17.02 17.90
CA GLN A 143 14.13 18.44 18.24
C GLN A 143 15.59 18.67 18.68
N SER A 144 16.39 19.23 17.78
CA SER A 144 17.67 19.80 18.16
C SER A 144 17.37 20.86 19.22
N ASP A 145 17.84 20.62 20.44
CA ASP A 145 17.81 21.61 21.52
C ASP A 145 18.49 22.90 21.05
N LYS A 146 17.75 23.77 20.44
CA LYS A 146 18.14 25.15 20.13
C LYS A 146 17.94 26.06 21.36
N TYR A 147 18.20 25.54 22.55
CA TYR A 147 18.32 26.39 23.71
C TYR A 147 19.70 26.18 24.33
N PRO A 148 20.64 27.12 24.18
CA PRO A 148 21.83 27.13 25.01
C PRO A 148 21.38 27.34 26.44
N ARG A 149 21.69 26.39 27.33
CA ARG A 149 21.61 26.63 28.77
C ARG A 149 22.50 27.80 29.06
N THR A 150 21.92 28.97 29.33
CA THR A 150 22.64 30.04 29.99
C THR A 150 22.99 29.55 31.38
N SER A 151 24.25 29.17 31.56
CA SER A 151 24.85 28.96 32.87
C SER A 151 24.89 30.33 33.55
N HIS A 152 23.99 30.56 34.45
CA HIS A 152 24.17 31.65 35.43
C HIS A 152 25.18 31.12 36.47
N ALA A 153 26.40 31.69 36.38
CA ALA A 153 27.39 31.67 37.45
C ALA A 153 27.07 32.75 38.45
#